data_53854090300a9b0ce1745d725d12b908
#
_entry.id   53854090300a9b0ce1745d725d12b908
#
_cell.length_a   1.000
_cell.length_b   1.000
_cell.length_c   1.000
_cell.angle_alpha   90.00
_cell.angle_beta   90.00
_cell.angle_gamma   90.00
#
_symmetry.space_group_name_H-M   'P 1'
#
loop_
_entity.id
_entity.type
_entity.pdbx_description
1 polymer ?
#
loop_
_entity_poly.entity_id
_entity_poly.type
_entity_poly.pdbx_seq_one_letter_code
_entity_poly.pdbx_strand_id
1 'polypeptide(L)'
;MPIEANDWPKEERAFASMLMSLDKYVGEIVAQVDELGLGENTLIVFTSDNGAHNEGGHDYRFFHSTGDYRGFKRDLYDGGMHTPMLVRWTGTIPEGSQTNLLSAFWDVMPTICELAGAPIPEQTDGISFAPTLCGKTQEKVHDYLYWEFNERSERVKPRHEYKQAVVFDNWKVVKYIDADKIEVYQLDKDRSESNDVAKEQPEIIEKALRCMEESHQQNPIFPLTKEERNIN
;
A
#
# COMPACT_ATOMS: atom_id res chain seq x y z
N MET A 1 6.57 -17.70 -22.89
CA MET A 1 7.68 -16.94 -22.28
C MET A 1 8.55 -16.35 -23.38
N PRO A 2 9.11 -15.15 -23.20
CA PRO A 2 10.08 -14.61 -24.14
C PRO A 2 11.26 -15.57 -24.33
N ILE A 3 11.84 -15.62 -25.53
CA ILE A 3 12.97 -16.51 -25.84
C ILE A 3 14.18 -16.26 -24.91
N GLU A 4 14.35 -15.01 -24.47
CA GLU A 4 15.40 -14.54 -23.55
C GLU A 4 15.27 -15.07 -22.11
N ALA A 5 14.10 -15.56 -21.72
CA ALA A 5 13.85 -16.06 -20.36
C ALA A 5 14.61 -17.40 -20.04
N ASN A 6 15.20 -18.06 -21.01
CA ASN A 6 15.91 -19.32 -20.79
C ASN A 6 17.19 -19.14 -19.93
N ASP A 7 17.80 -17.96 -19.97
CA ASP A 7 19.01 -17.64 -19.21
C ASP A 7 18.73 -17.06 -17.81
N TRP A 8 17.44 -16.86 -17.47
CA TRP A 8 17.07 -16.36 -16.15
C TRP A 8 17.22 -17.45 -15.08
N PRO A 9 17.53 -17.07 -13.83
CA PRO A 9 17.46 -18.00 -12.69
C PRO A 9 16.11 -18.72 -12.63
N LYS A 10 16.11 -19.93 -12.11
CA LYS A 10 14.91 -20.79 -12.06
C LYS A 10 13.77 -20.10 -11.29
N GLU A 11 14.09 -19.43 -10.21
CA GLU A 11 13.17 -18.72 -9.34
C GLU A 11 12.50 -17.56 -10.07
N GLU A 12 13.27 -16.81 -10.86
CA GLU A 12 12.78 -15.68 -11.65
C GLU A 12 11.88 -16.14 -12.80
N ARG A 13 12.21 -17.25 -13.43
CA ARG A 13 11.34 -17.86 -14.45
C ARG A 13 10.03 -18.34 -13.85
N ALA A 14 10.06 -18.92 -12.65
CA ALA A 14 8.86 -19.35 -11.94
C ALA A 14 7.98 -18.16 -11.59
N PHE A 15 8.57 -17.09 -11.06
CA PHE A 15 7.88 -15.84 -10.73
C PHE A 15 7.21 -15.23 -11.98
N ALA A 16 7.96 -15.07 -13.07
CA ALA A 16 7.42 -14.56 -14.33
C ALA A 16 6.27 -15.43 -14.86
N SER A 17 6.38 -16.74 -14.75
CA SER A 17 5.32 -17.68 -15.19
C SER A 17 4.06 -17.54 -14.34
N MET A 18 4.20 -17.29 -13.03
CA MET A 18 3.06 -17.01 -12.14
C MET A 18 2.37 -15.69 -12.52
N LEU A 19 3.14 -14.63 -12.80
CA LEU A 19 2.57 -13.35 -13.24
C LEU A 19 1.84 -13.47 -14.57
N MET A 20 2.41 -14.19 -15.54
CA MET A 20 1.73 -14.45 -16.83
C MET A 20 0.42 -15.24 -16.63
N SER A 21 0.40 -16.18 -15.69
CA SER A 21 -0.82 -16.93 -15.38
C SER A 21 -1.86 -16.04 -14.70
N LEU A 22 -1.44 -15.17 -13.78
CA LEU A 22 -2.31 -14.19 -13.13
C LEU A 22 -2.94 -13.25 -14.17
N ASP A 23 -2.11 -12.67 -15.05
CA ASP A 23 -2.57 -11.77 -16.12
C ASP A 23 -3.63 -12.46 -17.01
N LYS A 24 -3.33 -13.70 -17.44
CA LYS A 24 -4.27 -14.53 -18.23
C LYS A 24 -5.60 -14.71 -17.50
N TYR A 25 -5.58 -15.09 -16.23
CA TYR A 25 -6.80 -15.35 -15.46
C TYR A 25 -7.60 -14.07 -15.20
N VAL A 26 -6.96 -12.95 -14.96
CA VAL A 26 -7.64 -11.65 -14.87
C VAL A 26 -8.32 -11.33 -16.20
N GLY A 27 -7.63 -11.53 -17.34
CA GLY A 27 -8.20 -11.34 -18.67
C GLY A 27 -9.41 -12.26 -18.92
N GLU A 28 -9.34 -13.53 -18.54
CA GLU A 28 -10.46 -14.48 -18.67
C GLU A 28 -11.67 -14.07 -17.82
N ILE A 29 -11.47 -13.59 -16.59
CA ILE A 29 -12.56 -13.09 -15.72
C ILE A 29 -13.22 -11.86 -16.35
N VAL A 30 -12.43 -10.91 -16.81
CA VAL A 30 -12.94 -9.69 -17.47
C VAL A 30 -13.75 -10.05 -18.71
N ALA A 31 -13.23 -10.92 -19.57
CA ALA A 31 -13.93 -11.39 -20.76
C ALA A 31 -15.25 -12.09 -20.44
N GLN A 32 -15.26 -12.94 -19.41
CA GLN A 32 -16.47 -13.64 -18.98
C GLN A 32 -17.55 -12.68 -18.46
N VAL A 33 -17.17 -11.63 -17.71
CA VAL A 33 -18.12 -10.58 -17.28
C VAL A 33 -18.73 -9.87 -18.49
N ASP A 34 -17.92 -9.57 -19.52
CA ASP A 34 -18.38 -8.92 -20.74
C ASP A 34 -19.30 -9.83 -21.58
N GLU A 35 -18.92 -11.09 -21.78
CA GLU A 35 -19.72 -12.09 -22.52
C GLU A 35 -21.09 -12.34 -21.89
N LEU A 36 -21.17 -12.28 -20.57
CA LEU A 36 -22.42 -12.43 -19.83
C LEU A 36 -23.27 -11.14 -19.78
N GLY A 37 -22.78 -10.04 -20.34
CA GLY A 37 -23.47 -8.74 -20.30
C GLY A 37 -23.56 -8.13 -18.90
N LEU A 38 -22.64 -8.48 -18.00
CA LEU A 38 -22.65 -8.04 -16.61
C LEU A 38 -21.80 -6.79 -16.35
N GLY A 39 -21.08 -6.25 -17.35
CA GLY A 39 -20.10 -5.18 -17.20
C GLY A 39 -20.65 -3.91 -16.55
N GLU A 40 -21.91 -3.53 -16.87
CA GLU A 40 -22.55 -2.34 -16.28
C GLU A 40 -22.99 -2.54 -14.83
N ASN A 41 -23.02 -3.77 -14.34
CA ASN A 41 -23.43 -4.10 -12.96
C ASN A 41 -22.34 -4.83 -12.18
N THR A 42 -21.08 -4.70 -12.60
CA THR A 42 -19.94 -5.36 -11.96
C THR A 42 -18.79 -4.40 -11.79
N LEU A 43 -18.39 -4.18 -10.53
CA LEU A 43 -17.15 -3.49 -10.17
C LEU A 43 -16.02 -4.52 -10.11
N ILE A 44 -14.98 -4.33 -10.91
CA ILE A 44 -13.75 -5.13 -10.86
C ILE A 44 -12.65 -4.27 -10.28
N VAL A 45 -12.01 -4.74 -9.21
CA VAL A 45 -10.85 -4.09 -8.58
C VAL A 45 -9.68 -5.06 -8.64
N PHE A 46 -8.58 -4.63 -9.24
CA PHE A 46 -7.31 -5.35 -9.24
C PHE A 46 -6.28 -4.55 -8.46
N THR A 47 -5.70 -5.16 -7.43
CA THR A 47 -4.68 -4.52 -6.58
C THR A 47 -3.79 -5.59 -5.95
N SER A 48 -2.82 -5.18 -5.14
CA SER A 48 -1.97 -6.06 -4.31
C SER A 48 -2.08 -5.66 -2.84
N ASP A 49 -1.92 -6.61 -1.94
CA ASP A 49 -1.97 -6.40 -0.49
C ASP A 49 -0.73 -5.73 0.08
N ASN A 50 0.40 -5.81 -0.61
CA ASN A 50 1.67 -5.18 -0.27
C ASN A 50 2.55 -5.00 -1.52
N GLY A 51 3.66 -4.30 -1.35
CA GLY A 51 4.68 -4.17 -2.40
C GLY A 51 5.40 -5.47 -2.74
N ALA A 52 6.33 -5.41 -3.69
CA ALA A 52 7.10 -6.57 -4.15
C ALA A 52 7.82 -7.31 -3.01
N HIS A 53 8.12 -8.60 -3.22
CA HIS A 53 8.70 -9.46 -2.19
C HIS A 53 9.97 -10.18 -2.64
N ASN A 54 10.71 -10.74 -1.68
CA ASN A 54 11.89 -11.60 -1.87
C ASN A 54 11.63 -13.04 -1.41
N GLU A 55 10.44 -13.58 -1.64
CA GLU A 55 10.08 -14.91 -1.15
C GLU A 55 10.34 -15.99 -2.20
N GLY A 56 10.59 -17.23 -1.77
CA GLY A 56 10.80 -18.35 -2.67
C GLY A 56 12.09 -18.28 -3.50
N GLY A 57 13.03 -17.43 -3.12
CA GLY A 57 14.29 -17.23 -3.85
C GLY A 57 14.22 -16.17 -4.96
N HIS A 58 13.04 -15.59 -5.19
CA HIS A 58 12.86 -14.45 -6.07
C HIS A 58 13.54 -13.18 -5.50
N ASP A 59 14.18 -12.39 -6.36
CA ASP A 59 14.72 -11.08 -6.04
C ASP A 59 13.91 -9.99 -6.75
N TYR A 60 13.16 -9.16 -6.01
CA TYR A 60 12.35 -8.07 -6.56
C TYR A 60 13.14 -7.11 -7.46
N ARG A 61 14.45 -7.00 -7.25
CA ARG A 61 15.34 -6.16 -8.06
C ARG A 61 15.57 -6.71 -9.47
N PHE A 62 15.43 -8.02 -9.66
CA PHE A 62 15.66 -8.66 -10.96
C PHE A 62 14.71 -8.10 -12.04
N PHE A 63 13.45 -7.89 -11.72
CA PHE A 63 12.47 -7.28 -12.61
C PHE A 63 12.20 -5.80 -12.32
N HIS A 64 12.96 -5.19 -11.40
CA HIS A 64 12.70 -3.82 -10.95
C HIS A 64 11.24 -3.64 -10.45
N SER A 65 10.77 -4.62 -9.68
CA SER A 65 9.34 -4.77 -9.36
C SER A 65 8.76 -3.66 -8.48
N THR A 66 9.60 -2.89 -7.78
CA THR A 66 9.19 -1.70 -7.03
C THR A 66 9.40 -0.40 -7.82
N GLY A 67 9.89 -0.49 -9.06
CA GLY A 67 10.31 0.71 -9.79
C GLY A 67 11.36 1.47 -8.97
N ASP A 68 11.22 2.80 -8.92
CA ASP A 68 12.14 3.68 -8.19
C ASP A 68 11.83 3.77 -6.68
N TYR A 69 10.80 3.07 -6.20
CA TYR A 69 10.43 3.08 -4.79
C TYR A 69 11.41 2.29 -3.94
N ARG A 70 11.81 2.84 -2.81
CA ARG A 70 12.66 2.19 -1.81
C ARG A 70 11.92 1.07 -1.09
N GLY A 71 12.66 0.02 -0.74
CA GLY A 71 12.15 -1.08 0.08
C GLY A 71 11.31 -2.08 -0.70
N PHE A 72 10.70 -2.99 0.02
CA PHE A 72 9.86 -4.07 -0.48
C PHE A 72 8.95 -4.56 0.66
N LYS A 73 8.13 -5.57 0.42
CA LYS A 73 7.22 -6.19 1.42
C LYS A 73 7.83 -6.21 2.83
N ARG A 74 7.09 -5.71 3.83
CA ARG A 74 7.44 -5.48 5.24
C ARG A 74 8.20 -4.19 5.54
N ASP A 75 8.57 -3.41 4.53
CA ASP A 75 9.08 -2.06 4.74
C ASP A 75 7.93 -1.05 4.76
N LEU A 76 8.08 0.01 5.57
CA LEU A 76 7.16 1.15 5.57
C LEU A 76 7.60 2.26 4.60
N TYR A 77 8.49 1.93 3.67
CA TYR A 77 8.80 2.73 2.48
C TYR A 77 7.83 2.40 1.35
N ASP A 78 7.75 3.26 0.35
CA ASP A 78 6.78 3.10 -0.75
C ASP A 78 6.94 1.78 -1.52
N GLY A 79 8.15 1.24 -1.64
CA GLY A 79 8.35 -0.09 -2.24
C GLY A 79 7.66 -1.23 -1.51
N GLY A 80 7.36 -1.06 -0.21
CA GLY A 80 6.61 -2.04 0.58
C GLY A 80 5.12 -1.74 0.69
N MET A 81 4.70 -0.46 0.57
CA MET A 81 3.33 -0.01 0.85
C MET A 81 2.57 0.44 -0.39
N HIS A 82 3.24 1.09 -1.34
CA HIS A 82 2.60 1.63 -2.54
C HIS A 82 2.28 0.50 -3.51
N THR A 83 1.01 0.15 -3.65
CA THR A 83 0.53 -0.93 -4.51
C THR A 83 -0.26 -0.39 -5.70
N PRO A 84 -0.23 -1.07 -6.86
CA PRO A 84 -1.08 -0.68 -7.98
C PRO A 84 -2.56 -0.90 -7.62
N MET A 85 -3.43 -0.02 -8.10
CA MET A 85 -4.87 -0.22 -8.08
C MET A 85 -5.45 0.10 -9.44
N LEU A 86 -6.12 -0.87 -10.06
CA LEU A 86 -6.87 -0.73 -11.30
C LEU A 86 -8.34 -1.03 -11.01
N VAL A 87 -9.22 -0.16 -11.48
CA VAL A 87 -10.65 -0.30 -11.23
C VAL A 87 -11.40 -0.19 -12.54
N ARG A 88 -12.36 -1.10 -12.76
CA ARG A 88 -13.22 -1.10 -13.93
C ARG A 88 -14.68 -1.25 -13.51
N TRP A 89 -15.53 -0.37 -14.04
CA TRP A 89 -16.99 -0.48 -14.01
C TRP A 89 -17.55 0.16 -15.27
N THR A 90 -17.96 -0.65 -16.21
CA THR A 90 -18.41 -0.20 -17.54
C THR A 90 -19.57 0.79 -17.43
N GLY A 91 -19.44 1.93 -18.09
CA GLY A 91 -20.46 3.00 -18.09
C GLY A 91 -20.53 3.84 -16.81
N THR A 92 -19.83 3.47 -15.73
CA THR A 92 -19.84 4.18 -14.46
C THR A 92 -18.51 4.88 -14.16
N ILE A 93 -17.39 4.18 -14.35
CA ILE A 93 -16.04 4.74 -14.17
C ILE A 93 -15.52 5.21 -15.52
N PRO A 94 -15.06 6.47 -15.67
CA PRO A 94 -14.51 6.98 -16.91
C PRO A 94 -13.26 6.19 -17.34
N GLU A 95 -13.24 5.73 -18.59
CA GLU A 95 -12.11 4.99 -19.14
C GLU A 95 -10.84 5.85 -19.17
N GLY A 96 -9.70 5.24 -18.81
CA GLY A 96 -8.39 5.89 -18.83
C GLY A 96 -8.21 6.99 -17.78
N SER A 97 -9.17 7.15 -16.85
CA SER A 97 -9.02 8.11 -15.73
C SER A 97 -7.90 7.70 -14.80
N GLN A 98 -7.22 8.69 -14.24
CA GLN A 98 -6.15 8.52 -13.25
C GLN A 98 -6.34 9.51 -12.11
N THR A 99 -5.88 9.13 -10.92
CA THR A 99 -5.93 9.99 -9.74
C THR A 99 -4.69 9.82 -8.89
N ASN A 100 -4.28 10.89 -8.21
CA ASN A 100 -3.25 10.89 -7.17
C ASN A 100 -3.86 11.03 -5.77
N LEU A 101 -5.13 10.67 -5.61
CA LEU A 101 -5.79 10.72 -4.30
C LEU A 101 -5.02 9.85 -3.31
N LEU A 102 -4.65 10.45 -2.17
CA LEU A 102 -4.05 9.73 -1.06
C LEU A 102 -5.11 8.82 -0.43
N SER A 103 -4.96 7.52 -0.54
CA SER A 103 -5.90 6.51 -0.05
C SER A 103 -5.18 5.25 0.41
N ALA A 104 -5.87 4.42 1.18
CA ALA A 104 -5.33 3.17 1.70
C ALA A 104 -6.39 2.05 1.70
N PHE A 105 -5.99 0.83 2.08
CA PHE A 105 -6.88 -0.34 2.03
C PHE A 105 -8.12 -0.23 2.92
N TRP A 106 -8.06 0.50 4.03
CA TRP A 106 -9.23 0.74 4.87
C TRP A 106 -10.30 1.61 4.20
N ASP A 107 -9.99 2.29 3.10
CA ASP A 107 -10.94 3.07 2.30
C ASP A 107 -11.77 2.21 1.34
N VAL A 108 -11.32 0.98 1.07
CA VAL A 108 -12.00 0.08 0.12
C VAL A 108 -13.38 -0.29 0.61
N MET A 109 -13.53 -0.63 1.89
CA MET A 109 -14.83 -1.03 2.45
C MET A 109 -15.89 0.08 2.35
N PRO A 110 -15.66 1.31 2.85
CA PRO A 110 -16.65 2.38 2.70
C PRO A 110 -16.91 2.74 1.24
N THR A 111 -15.91 2.62 0.35
CA THR A 111 -16.09 2.83 -1.08
C THR A 111 -17.03 1.80 -1.71
N ILE A 112 -16.85 0.52 -1.40
CA ILE A 112 -17.74 -0.54 -1.90
C ILE A 112 -19.15 -0.37 -1.32
N CYS A 113 -19.29 -0.04 -0.03
CA CYS A 113 -20.59 0.23 0.58
C CYS A 113 -21.32 1.36 -0.14
N GLU A 114 -20.66 2.50 -0.40
CA GLU A 114 -21.25 3.63 -1.10
C GLU A 114 -21.68 3.25 -2.53
N LEU A 115 -20.80 2.58 -3.28
CA LEU A 115 -21.10 2.16 -4.67
C LEU A 115 -22.23 1.13 -4.75
N ALA A 116 -22.37 0.28 -3.74
CA ALA A 116 -23.42 -0.72 -3.64
C ALA A 116 -24.74 -0.17 -3.04
N GLY A 117 -24.77 1.08 -2.59
CA GLY A 117 -25.93 1.65 -1.88
C GLY A 117 -26.18 1.02 -0.50
N ALA A 118 -25.13 0.43 0.10
CA ALA A 118 -25.18 -0.16 1.44
C ALA A 118 -24.75 0.88 2.50
N PRO A 119 -25.21 0.76 3.75
CA PRO A 119 -24.75 1.64 4.81
C PRO A 119 -23.25 1.43 5.10
N ILE A 120 -22.53 2.54 5.24
CA ILE A 120 -21.13 2.50 5.68
C ILE A 120 -21.13 2.27 7.20
N PRO A 121 -20.35 1.31 7.73
CA PRO A 121 -20.24 1.10 9.17
C PRO A 121 -19.74 2.37 9.89
N GLU A 122 -20.34 2.68 11.04
CA GLU A 122 -19.96 3.86 11.83
C GLU A 122 -18.51 3.79 12.35
N GLN A 123 -18.04 2.58 12.64
CA GLN A 123 -16.68 2.32 13.11
C GLN A 123 -15.76 1.97 11.93
N THR A 124 -15.33 2.97 11.19
CA THR A 124 -14.34 2.80 10.13
C THR A 124 -13.38 3.99 10.09
N ASP A 125 -12.10 3.72 9.92
CA ASP A 125 -11.08 4.74 9.68
C ASP A 125 -11.05 5.16 8.20
N GLY A 126 -11.76 4.43 7.34
CA GLY A 126 -11.76 4.63 5.90
C GLY A 126 -12.65 5.78 5.44
N ILE A 127 -12.22 6.45 4.40
CA ILE A 127 -12.98 7.47 3.66
C ILE A 127 -13.28 6.91 2.27
N SER A 128 -14.55 6.90 1.88
CA SER A 128 -14.94 6.45 0.54
C SER A 128 -14.31 7.33 -0.55
N PHE A 129 -13.68 6.71 -1.53
CA PHE A 129 -13.21 7.35 -2.74
C PHE A 129 -14.11 7.09 -3.97
N ALA A 130 -15.34 6.66 -3.74
CA ALA A 130 -16.32 6.44 -4.80
C ALA A 130 -16.55 7.69 -5.69
N PRO A 131 -16.62 8.92 -5.15
CA PRO A 131 -16.72 10.11 -5.99
C PRO A 131 -15.56 10.22 -6.97
N THR A 132 -14.33 10.02 -6.52
CA THR A 132 -13.13 10.05 -7.39
C THR A 132 -13.20 8.99 -8.49
N LEU A 133 -13.58 7.75 -8.16
CA LEU A 133 -13.74 6.69 -9.14
C LEU A 133 -14.77 7.05 -10.22
N CYS A 134 -15.85 7.69 -9.83
CA CYS A 134 -16.93 8.11 -10.74
C CYS A 134 -16.65 9.45 -11.46
N GLY A 135 -15.45 10.00 -11.37
CA GLY A 135 -15.10 11.28 -12.00
C GLY A 135 -15.78 12.51 -11.38
N LYS A 136 -16.20 12.41 -10.11
CA LYS A 136 -16.83 13.48 -9.34
C LYS A 136 -15.84 14.12 -8.37
N THR A 137 -16.21 15.26 -7.82
CA THR A 137 -15.42 15.95 -6.79
C THR A 137 -15.36 15.14 -5.52
N GLN A 138 -14.16 14.96 -4.99
CA GLN A 138 -13.88 14.30 -3.71
C GLN A 138 -13.89 15.36 -2.60
N GLU A 139 -14.95 15.41 -1.80
CA GLU A 139 -15.10 16.43 -0.73
C GLU A 139 -14.33 16.05 0.53
N LYS A 140 -14.32 14.75 0.87
CA LYS A 140 -13.64 14.22 2.05
C LYS A 140 -12.35 13.51 1.64
N VAL A 141 -11.25 13.89 2.25
CA VAL A 141 -9.92 13.30 2.04
C VAL A 141 -9.28 13.06 3.41
N HIS A 142 -8.28 12.19 3.44
CA HIS A 142 -7.47 12.01 4.64
C HIS A 142 -6.55 13.22 4.87
N ASP A 143 -6.50 13.71 6.11
CA ASP A 143 -5.48 14.65 6.54
C ASP A 143 -4.10 14.00 6.59
N TYR A 144 -4.05 12.71 6.91
CA TYR A 144 -2.87 11.86 6.88
C TYR A 144 -3.26 10.38 6.82
N LEU A 145 -2.31 9.54 6.38
CA LEU A 145 -2.39 8.08 6.50
C LEU A 145 -1.34 7.60 7.49
N TYR A 146 -1.69 6.60 8.29
CA TYR A 146 -0.85 6.06 9.35
C TYR A 146 -0.73 4.54 9.28
N TRP A 147 0.47 4.01 9.52
CA TRP A 147 0.76 2.59 9.58
C TRP A 147 1.65 2.23 10.75
N GLU A 148 1.44 1.04 11.27
CA GLU A 148 2.29 0.37 12.24
C GLU A 148 2.80 -0.95 11.67
N PHE A 149 4.02 -1.29 12.00
CA PHE A 149 4.59 -2.57 11.62
C PHE A 149 5.42 -3.16 12.75
N ASN A 150 5.12 -4.42 13.06
CA ASN A 150 5.79 -5.20 14.09
C ASN A 150 6.22 -6.53 13.47
N GLU A 151 7.49 -6.67 13.13
CA GLU A 151 8.01 -7.92 12.61
C GLU A 151 8.53 -8.82 13.73
N ARG A 152 7.83 -9.94 13.97
CA ARG A 152 8.20 -10.97 14.94
C ARG A 152 8.69 -12.27 14.29
N SER A 153 9.12 -12.25 13.03
CA SER A 153 9.52 -13.47 12.34
C SER A 153 10.88 -13.98 12.79
N GLU A 154 10.91 -15.11 13.48
CA GLU A 154 12.14 -15.87 13.76
C GLU A 154 12.77 -16.51 12.51
N ARG A 155 12.03 -16.58 11.38
CA ARG A 155 12.46 -17.23 10.13
C ARG A 155 13.29 -16.33 9.22
N VAL A 156 13.15 -15.04 9.32
CA VAL A 156 14.02 -14.06 8.68
C VAL A 156 14.90 -13.51 9.79
N LYS A 157 16.24 -13.52 9.65
CA LYS A 157 17.19 -13.03 10.67
C LYS A 157 16.60 -11.85 11.42
N PRO A 158 16.70 -11.80 12.76
CA PRO A 158 15.82 -10.99 13.60
C PRO A 158 15.90 -9.52 13.23
N ARG A 159 15.00 -9.09 12.37
CA ARG A 159 14.57 -7.71 12.29
C ARG A 159 13.41 -7.57 13.25
N HIS A 160 13.70 -7.58 14.55
CA HIS A 160 12.75 -7.09 15.52
C HIS A 160 12.66 -5.57 15.34
N GLU A 161 11.96 -5.16 14.31
CA GLU A 161 11.78 -3.75 14.00
C GLU A 161 10.33 -3.38 14.27
N TYR A 162 10.15 -2.52 15.27
CA TYR A 162 8.88 -1.88 15.55
C TYR A 162 8.91 -0.51 14.92
N LYS A 163 7.99 -0.28 13.98
CA LYS A 163 7.97 0.92 13.16
C LYS A 163 6.61 1.56 13.13
N GLN A 164 6.59 2.87 12.97
CA GLN A 164 5.44 3.67 12.60
C GLN A 164 5.78 4.46 11.35
N ALA A 165 4.80 4.68 10.48
CA ALA A 165 4.93 5.61 9.39
C ALA A 165 3.68 6.46 9.27
N VAL A 166 3.86 7.70 8.87
CA VAL A 166 2.78 8.62 8.55
C VAL A 166 3.09 9.33 7.23
N VAL A 167 2.04 9.52 6.42
CA VAL A 167 2.11 10.27 5.17
C VAL A 167 1.06 11.38 5.23
N PHE A 168 1.48 12.61 4.98
CA PHE A 168 0.62 13.80 4.87
C PHE A 168 1.28 14.83 3.96
N ASP A 169 0.50 15.58 3.23
CA ASP A 169 0.97 16.67 2.33
C ASP A 169 2.07 16.14 1.43
N ASN A 170 2.68 15.59 0.94
CA ASN A 170 3.87 15.06 0.25
C ASN A 170 5.05 14.70 1.19
N TRP A 171 4.79 14.61 2.50
CA TRP A 171 5.81 14.17 3.46
C TRP A 171 5.54 12.76 3.92
N LYS A 172 6.61 11.98 4.05
CA LYS A 172 6.61 10.69 4.75
C LYS A 172 7.59 10.76 5.91
N VAL A 173 7.13 10.30 7.06
CA VAL A 173 7.95 10.16 8.26
C VAL A 173 7.91 8.71 8.71
N VAL A 174 9.08 8.10 8.89
CA VAL A 174 9.24 6.74 9.39
C VAL A 174 9.94 6.78 10.73
N LYS A 175 9.33 6.21 11.78
CA LYS A 175 9.90 6.11 13.12
C LYS A 175 10.25 4.65 13.43
N TYR A 176 11.48 4.43 13.84
CA TYR A 176 12.00 3.17 14.36
C TYR A 176 12.01 3.24 15.89
N ILE A 177 11.09 2.54 16.53
CA ILE A 177 10.82 2.69 17.98
C ILE A 177 12.00 2.25 18.83
N ASP A 178 12.61 1.11 18.51
CA ASP A 178 13.72 0.57 19.32
C ASP A 178 15.03 1.31 19.09
N ALA A 179 15.27 1.75 17.89
CA ALA A 179 16.46 2.53 17.52
C ALA A 179 16.36 4.01 17.88
N ASP A 180 15.17 4.47 18.31
CA ASP A 180 14.87 5.90 18.55
C ASP A 180 15.29 6.78 17.37
N LYS A 181 15.02 6.28 16.15
CA LYS A 181 15.41 6.91 14.89
C LYS A 181 14.17 7.39 14.15
N ILE A 182 14.23 8.59 13.60
CA ILE A 182 13.21 9.16 12.73
C ILE A 182 13.85 9.52 11.40
N GLU A 183 13.19 9.17 10.31
CA GLU A 183 13.55 9.54 8.94
C GLU A 183 12.42 10.38 8.34
N VAL A 184 12.76 11.38 7.53
CA VAL A 184 11.80 12.28 6.87
C VAL A 184 12.12 12.39 5.40
N TYR A 185 11.11 12.19 4.53
CA TYR A 185 11.24 12.24 3.07
C TYR A 185 10.18 13.15 2.47
N GLN A 186 10.59 13.94 1.47
CA GLN A 186 9.69 14.78 0.69
C GLN A 186 9.35 14.08 -0.63
N LEU A 187 8.20 13.39 -0.68
CA LEU A 187 7.86 12.42 -1.73
C LEU A 187 7.70 13.04 -3.14
N ASP A 188 7.33 14.30 -3.25
CA ASP A 188 7.23 15.00 -4.54
C ASP A 188 8.59 15.33 -5.16
N LYS A 189 9.67 15.33 -4.35
CA LYS A 189 11.05 15.60 -4.79
C LYS A 189 11.95 14.37 -4.70
N ASP A 190 11.64 13.46 -3.81
CA ASP A 190 12.42 12.26 -3.52
C ASP A 190 11.51 11.03 -3.43
N ARG A 191 11.00 10.60 -4.57
CA ARG A 191 10.12 9.45 -4.68
C ARG A 191 10.80 8.13 -4.26
N SER A 192 12.12 8.10 -4.30
CA SER A 192 12.93 6.94 -3.91
C SER A 192 13.29 6.92 -2.42
N GLU A 193 12.85 7.91 -1.63
CA GLU A 193 13.12 7.97 -0.18
C GLU A 193 14.61 7.78 0.14
N SER A 194 15.45 8.41 -0.65
CA SER A 194 16.93 8.27 -0.61
C SER A 194 17.62 9.38 0.17
N ASN A 195 16.96 10.52 0.36
CA ASN A 195 17.49 11.70 1.02
C ASN A 195 16.73 12.02 2.30
N ASP A 196 17.23 11.53 3.44
CA ASP A 196 16.66 11.80 4.75
C ASP A 196 16.94 13.25 5.18
N VAL A 197 15.89 14.06 5.27
CA VAL A 197 15.92 15.47 5.65
C VAL A 197 15.43 15.73 7.07
N ALA A 198 15.44 14.74 7.95
CA ALA A 198 14.92 14.82 9.32
C ALA A 198 15.54 16.00 10.11
N LYS A 199 16.83 16.26 9.92
CA LYS A 199 17.54 17.33 10.64
C LYS A 199 17.08 18.73 10.24
N GLU A 200 16.64 18.88 8.99
CA GLU A 200 16.21 20.14 8.37
C GLU A 200 14.71 20.42 8.58
N GLN A 201 13.96 19.42 9.06
CA GLN A 201 12.48 19.46 9.11
C GLN A 201 11.90 19.14 10.50
N PRO A 202 12.27 19.89 11.57
CA PRO A 202 11.78 19.61 12.92
C PRO A 202 10.26 19.79 13.05
N GLU A 203 9.65 20.71 12.31
CA GLU A 203 8.19 20.94 12.32
C GLU A 203 7.41 19.77 11.71
N ILE A 204 7.97 19.15 10.67
CA ILE A 204 7.38 17.95 10.04
C ILE A 204 7.43 16.78 11.03
N ILE A 205 8.56 16.61 11.74
CA ILE A 205 8.69 15.59 12.78
C ILE A 205 7.64 15.80 13.89
N GLU A 206 7.49 17.03 14.37
CA GLU A 206 6.52 17.33 15.43
C GLU A 206 5.07 17.02 14.99
N LYS A 207 4.69 17.42 13.76
CA LYS A 207 3.37 17.08 13.19
C LYS A 207 3.20 15.56 13.07
N ALA A 208 4.21 14.85 12.56
CA ALA A 208 4.17 13.41 12.42
C ALA A 208 4.01 12.67 13.74
N LEU A 209 4.76 13.07 14.77
CA LEU A 209 4.67 12.47 16.09
C LEU A 209 3.28 12.65 16.73
N ARG A 210 2.64 13.81 16.53
CA ARG A 210 1.24 14.02 16.97
C ARG A 210 0.29 13.05 16.24
N CYS A 211 0.39 12.95 14.90
CA CYS A 211 -0.43 12.01 14.14
C CYS A 211 -0.23 10.56 14.60
N MET A 212 1.02 10.16 14.88
CA MET A 212 1.34 8.83 15.38
C MET A 212 0.75 8.57 16.78
N GLU A 213 0.80 9.56 17.67
CA GLU A 213 0.23 9.47 19.02
C GLU A 213 -1.30 9.40 19.00
N GLU A 214 -1.94 10.22 18.16
CA GLU A 214 -3.40 10.25 18.02
C GLU A 214 -3.96 8.97 17.38
N SER A 215 -3.21 8.34 16.48
CA SER A 215 -3.65 7.14 15.74
C SER A 215 -3.33 5.83 16.43
N HIS A 216 -2.28 5.81 17.25
CA HIS A 216 -1.86 4.60 17.94
C HIS A 216 -2.89 4.14 18.96
N GLN A 217 -3.29 2.87 18.87
CA GLN A 217 -4.16 2.22 19.84
C GLN A 217 -3.43 1.04 20.50
N GLN A 218 -3.34 1.06 21.83
CA GLN A 218 -2.74 -0.04 22.56
C GLN A 218 -3.43 -1.37 22.25
N ASN A 219 -2.64 -2.37 21.89
CA ASN A 219 -3.16 -3.68 21.57
C ASN A 219 -2.29 -4.80 22.19
N PRO A 220 -2.84 -5.62 23.09
CA PRO A 220 -2.06 -6.69 23.74
C PRO A 220 -1.63 -7.80 22.78
N ILE A 221 -2.32 -7.95 21.63
CA ILE A 221 -1.95 -8.93 20.59
C ILE A 221 -0.87 -8.36 19.68
N PHE A 222 -0.86 -7.04 19.51
CA PHE A 222 0.08 -6.33 18.65
C PHE A 222 0.76 -5.19 19.44
N PRO A 223 1.54 -5.48 20.49
CA PRO A 223 2.22 -4.44 21.27
C PRO A 223 3.33 -3.82 20.42
N LEU A 224 3.29 -2.50 20.28
CA LEU A 224 4.21 -1.75 19.44
C LEU A 224 5.28 -1.03 20.27
N THR A 225 4.88 -0.27 21.27
CA THR A 225 5.80 0.54 22.08
C THR A 225 6.61 -0.29 23.08
N LYS A 226 7.71 0.28 23.60
CA LYS A 226 8.52 -0.38 24.63
C LYS A 226 7.72 -0.65 25.91
N GLU A 227 6.86 0.29 26.27
CA GLU A 227 5.98 0.21 27.43
C GLU A 227 4.99 -0.93 27.28
N GLU A 228 4.32 -1.05 26.17
CA GLU A 228 3.36 -2.13 25.88
C GLU A 228 4.00 -3.52 25.90
N ARG A 229 5.24 -3.63 25.40
CA ARG A 229 5.98 -4.89 25.38
C ARG A 229 6.49 -5.33 26.74
N ASN A 230 6.67 -4.40 27.69
CA ASN A 230 7.14 -4.68 29.06
C ASN A 230 6.00 -5.04 30.01
N ILE A 231 4.75 -4.85 29.61
CA ILE A 231 3.56 -5.22 30.39
C ILE A 231 3.18 -6.70 30.19
N ASN A 232 3.79 -7.41 29.24
CA ASN A 232 3.51 -8.83 28.94
C ASN A 232 4.60 -9.77 29.49
#